data_de9950ce2b17f9ad5b4b31d79f1ce506
#
_entry.id   de9950ce2b17f9ad5b4b31d79f1ce506
#
_cell.length_a   1.000
_cell.length_b   1.000
_cell.length_c   1.000
_cell.angle_alpha   90.00
_cell.angle_beta   90.00
_cell.angle_gamma   90.00
#
_symmetry.space_group_name_H-M   'P 1'
#
loop_
_entity.id
_entity.type
_entity.pdbx_description
1 polymer ?
#
loop_
_entity_poly.entity_id
_entity_poly.type
_entity_poly.pdbx_seq_one_letter_code
_entity_poly.pdbx_strand_id
1 'polypeptide(L)'
;MENNQKIIQEDEIDLRELFLTIWRKKVFIVLLTFIVTILASIYAFMKTPIYEVKAVIEVGSFNSNSNSNSNSNSNSNYIENPLNLIKKLLILNKENIKGIQDSNIENITLVKSTPNLIELSATSASNENGIKLLNKIVADVKEEHLSKIDSYKSLI
;
A
#
# COMPACT_ATOMS: atom_id res chain seq x y z
N MET A 1 12.46 -77.14 -16.08
CA MET A 1 11.66 -75.91 -15.70
C MET A 1 12.63 -74.99 -15.00
N GLU A 2 13.23 -74.05 -15.71
CA GLU A 2 14.23 -73.10 -15.24
C GLU A 2 13.54 -71.85 -14.85
N ASN A 3 13.58 -71.57 -13.55
CA ASN A 3 12.91 -70.43 -12.93
C ASN A 3 13.84 -69.20 -13.03
N ASN A 4 13.72 -68.44 -14.12
CA ASN A 4 14.38 -67.15 -14.28
C ASN A 4 13.72 -66.11 -13.36
N GLN A 5 14.18 -66.01 -12.13
CA GLN A 5 13.91 -64.86 -11.28
C GLN A 5 14.68 -63.65 -11.80
N LYS A 6 13.98 -62.79 -12.52
CA LYS A 6 14.46 -61.47 -12.91
C LYS A 6 14.61 -60.64 -11.64
N ILE A 7 15.83 -60.53 -11.12
CA ILE A 7 16.17 -59.65 -10.05
C ILE A 7 15.98 -58.21 -10.58
N ILE A 8 14.90 -57.57 -10.16
CA ILE A 8 14.70 -56.12 -10.33
C ILE A 8 15.76 -55.48 -9.43
N GLN A 9 16.88 -55.03 -10.01
CA GLN A 9 17.76 -54.10 -9.33
C GLN A 9 16.97 -52.81 -9.15
N GLU A 10 16.46 -52.59 -7.94
CA GLU A 10 16.04 -51.27 -7.52
C GLU A 10 17.26 -50.36 -7.63
N ASP A 11 17.17 -49.31 -8.43
CA ASP A 11 18.19 -48.26 -8.53
C ASP A 11 18.29 -47.56 -7.17
N GLU A 12 19.04 -48.18 -6.25
CA GLU A 12 19.42 -47.51 -5.01
C GLU A 12 20.35 -46.35 -5.37
N ILE A 13 19.85 -45.12 -5.23
CA ILE A 13 20.64 -43.92 -5.45
C ILE A 13 21.78 -43.93 -4.42
N ASP A 14 22.99 -44.26 -4.87
CA ASP A 14 24.17 -44.24 -4.02
C ASP A 14 24.52 -42.76 -3.67
N LEU A 15 24.15 -42.35 -2.47
CA LEU A 15 24.44 -41.00 -1.92
C LEU A 15 25.93 -40.66 -2.01
N ARG A 16 26.80 -41.65 -1.95
CA ARG A 16 28.25 -41.44 -2.08
C ARG A 16 28.60 -41.03 -3.53
N GLU A 17 28.04 -41.67 -4.49
CA GLU A 17 28.25 -41.37 -5.91
C GLU A 17 27.71 -39.98 -6.26
N LEU A 18 26.53 -39.62 -5.73
CA LEU A 18 25.95 -38.30 -5.84
C LEU A 18 26.90 -37.22 -5.23
N PHE A 19 27.41 -37.46 -4.03
CA PHE A 19 28.34 -36.55 -3.37
C PHE A 19 29.67 -36.38 -4.15
N LEU A 20 30.22 -37.44 -4.68
CA LEU A 20 31.44 -37.40 -5.51
C LEU A 20 31.20 -36.63 -6.81
N THR A 21 30.01 -36.77 -7.40
CA THR A 21 29.65 -36.04 -8.62
C THR A 21 29.56 -34.54 -8.35
N ILE A 22 28.93 -34.12 -7.25
CA ILE A 22 28.87 -32.72 -6.82
C ILE A 22 30.26 -32.17 -6.55
N TRP A 23 31.12 -32.97 -5.86
CA TRP A 23 32.50 -32.58 -5.56
C TRP A 23 33.36 -32.38 -6.81
N ARG A 24 33.20 -33.23 -7.83
CA ARG A 24 33.87 -33.08 -9.12
C ARG A 24 33.44 -31.79 -9.85
N LYS A 25 32.17 -31.41 -9.72
CA LYS A 25 31.58 -30.25 -10.41
C LYS A 25 31.60 -28.99 -9.56
N LYS A 26 32.26 -29.00 -8.37
CA LYS A 26 32.25 -27.88 -7.41
C LYS A 26 32.61 -26.53 -8.03
N VAL A 27 33.63 -26.48 -8.91
CA VAL A 27 34.08 -25.24 -9.56
C VAL A 27 32.98 -24.71 -10.48
N PHE A 28 32.33 -25.56 -11.22
CA PHE A 28 31.23 -25.18 -12.11
C PHE A 28 30.02 -24.66 -11.31
N ILE A 29 29.67 -25.34 -10.21
CA ILE A 29 28.57 -24.93 -9.31
C ILE A 29 28.86 -23.54 -8.71
N VAL A 30 30.07 -23.35 -8.17
CA VAL A 30 30.48 -22.06 -7.57
C VAL A 30 30.45 -20.95 -8.59
N LEU A 31 30.99 -21.19 -9.81
CA LEU A 31 31.00 -20.19 -10.88
C LEU A 31 29.57 -19.83 -11.33
N LEU A 32 28.71 -20.81 -11.50
CA LEU A 32 27.31 -20.59 -11.89
C LEU A 32 26.57 -19.78 -10.80
N THR A 33 26.74 -20.16 -9.54
CA THR A 33 26.13 -19.45 -8.40
C THR A 33 26.60 -18.00 -8.36
N PHE A 34 27.90 -17.76 -8.56
CA PHE A 34 28.48 -16.42 -8.56
C PHE A 34 27.87 -15.54 -9.68
N ILE A 35 27.75 -16.08 -10.90
CA ILE A 35 27.12 -15.37 -12.02
C ILE A 35 25.66 -15.00 -11.69
N VAL A 36 24.87 -15.97 -11.19
CA VAL A 36 23.47 -15.74 -10.83
C VAL A 36 23.36 -14.69 -9.72
N THR A 37 24.24 -14.73 -8.72
CA THR A 37 24.24 -13.74 -7.63
C THR A 37 24.55 -12.34 -8.13
N ILE A 38 25.52 -12.17 -9.05
CA ILE A 38 25.81 -10.88 -9.65
C ILE A 38 24.61 -10.36 -10.43
N LEU A 39 24.01 -11.18 -11.28
CA LEU A 39 22.82 -10.78 -12.05
C LEU A 39 21.65 -10.39 -11.15
N ALA A 40 21.40 -11.15 -10.09
CA ALA A 40 20.36 -10.85 -9.11
C ALA A 40 20.66 -9.53 -8.37
N SER A 41 21.92 -9.28 -8.01
CA SER A 41 22.31 -8.02 -7.37
C SER A 41 22.10 -6.82 -8.29
N ILE A 42 22.52 -6.91 -9.54
CA ILE A 42 22.30 -5.85 -10.54
C ILE A 42 20.80 -5.58 -10.68
N TYR A 43 19.98 -6.63 -10.82
CA TYR A 43 18.54 -6.49 -10.91
C TYR A 43 17.92 -5.82 -9.68
N ALA A 44 18.37 -6.18 -8.47
CA ALA A 44 17.88 -5.58 -7.23
C ALA A 44 18.23 -4.08 -7.12
N PHE A 45 19.44 -3.68 -7.53
CA PHE A 45 19.86 -2.27 -7.53
C PHE A 45 19.17 -1.43 -8.62
N MET A 46 18.73 -2.04 -9.71
CA MET A 46 17.98 -1.34 -10.76
C MET A 46 16.52 -1.07 -10.40
N LYS A 47 15.98 -1.74 -9.39
CA LYS A 47 14.61 -1.50 -8.92
C LYS A 47 14.54 -0.19 -8.14
N THR A 48 13.69 0.74 -8.59
CA THR A 48 13.38 1.94 -7.81
C THR A 48 12.63 1.55 -6.54
N PRO A 49 13.06 2.01 -5.36
CA PRO A 49 12.31 1.79 -4.14
C PRO A 49 10.95 2.48 -4.23
N ILE A 50 9.91 1.82 -3.74
CA ILE A 50 8.57 2.39 -3.62
C ILE A 50 8.31 2.61 -2.13
N TYR A 51 8.02 3.86 -1.77
CA TYR A 51 7.69 4.26 -0.41
C TYR A 51 6.19 4.40 -0.26
N GLU A 52 5.62 3.83 0.77
CA GLU A 52 4.25 4.04 1.19
C GLU A 52 4.23 5.10 2.30
N VAL A 53 3.43 6.15 2.10
CA VAL A 53 3.23 7.23 3.07
C VAL A 53 1.75 7.27 3.45
N LYS A 54 1.46 7.39 4.74
CA LYS A 54 0.09 7.44 5.27
C LYS A 54 -0.15 8.73 6.00
N ALA A 55 -1.37 9.25 5.86
CA ALA A 55 -1.88 10.37 6.64
C ALA A 55 -3.30 10.05 7.10
N VAL A 56 -3.67 10.57 8.27
CA VAL A 56 -5.03 10.47 8.79
C VAL A 56 -5.57 11.88 8.93
N ILE A 57 -6.75 12.12 8.37
CA ILE A 57 -7.47 13.37 8.49
C ILE A 57 -8.76 13.16 9.28
N GLU A 58 -9.10 14.11 10.13
CA GLU A 58 -10.36 14.14 10.86
C GLU A 58 -11.32 15.11 10.17
N VAL A 59 -12.52 14.64 9.87
CA VAL A 59 -13.59 15.50 9.37
C VAL A 59 -14.21 16.23 10.56
N GLY A 60 -14.13 17.56 10.53
CA GLY A 60 -14.69 18.41 11.57
C GLY A 60 -16.22 18.27 11.68
N SER A 61 -16.74 18.47 12.89
CA SER A 61 -18.16 18.46 13.18
C SER A 61 -18.58 19.79 13.83
N PHE A 62 -19.80 20.22 13.54
CA PHE A 62 -20.43 21.34 14.25
C PHE A 62 -20.98 20.84 15.57
N ASN A 63 -20.51 21.38 16.68
CA ASN A 63 -21.07 21.09 18.00
C ASN A 63 -22.35 21.92 18.15
N SER A 64 -23.50 21.37 17.79
CA SER A 64 -24.76 22.03 18.12
C SER A 64 -25.11 21.66 19.56
N ASN A 65 -24.95 22.64 20.46
CA ASN A 65 -25.48 22.59 21.84
C ASN A 65 -27.03 22.61 21.85
N SER A 66 -27.68 21.74 21.12
CA SER A 66 -29.12 21.55 21.25
C SER A 66 -29.34 20.29 22.09
N ASN A 67 -29.86 20.53 23.33
CA ASN A 67 -30.52 19.54 24.16
C ASN A 67 -31.63 18.85 23.35
N SER A 68 -31.29 17.84 22.57
CA SER A 68 -32.27 16.96 21.95
C SER A 68 -32.00 15.55 22.43
N ASN A 69 -32.94 15.06 23.22
CA ASN A 69 -33.15 13.66 23.56
C ASN A 69 -32.98 12.81 22.28
N SER A 70 -31.81 12.26 22.09
CA SER A 70 -31.45 11.53 20.89
C SER A 70 -31.89 10.09 21.00
N ASN A 71 -32.94 9.78 20.33
CA ASN A 71 -33.17 8.44 19.84
C ASN A 71 -32.21 8.23 18.64
N SER A 72 -31.29 7.32 18.83
CA SER A 72 -30.22 6.85 17.95
C SER A 72 -30.51 6.84 16.43
N ASN A 73 -30.11 7.91 15.76
CA ASN A 73 -29.58 7.87 14.42
C ASN A 73 -28.50 8.95 14.38
N SER A 74 -27.24 8.55 14.43
CA SER A 74 -26.07 9.44 14.53
C SER A 74 -25.90 10.27 13.25
N ASN A 75 -26.75 11.27 13.08
CA ASN A 75 -26.46 12.42 12.24
C ASN A 75 -25.46 13.29 13.01
N SER A 76 -24.22 12.83 13.12
CA SER A 76 -23.12 13.71 13.49
C SER A 76 -23.16 14.87 12.50
N ASN A 77 -23.27 16.11 13.02
CA ASN A 77 -23.28 17.33 12.21
C ASN A 77 -21.86 17.58 11.68
N TYR A 78 -21.37 16.69 10.81
CA TYR A 78 -20.10 16.88 10.14
C TYR A 78 -20.19 18.05 9.14
N ILE A 79 -19.09 18.78 8.97
CA ILE A 79 -18.96 19.82 7.94
C ILE A 79 -19.23 19.20 6.55
N GLU A 80 -18.81 17.96 6.36
CA GLU A 80 -19.09 17.14 5.19
C GLU A 80 -19.19 15.66 5.61
N ASN A 81 -20.09 14.92 4.96
CA ASN A 81 -20.18 13.49 5.21
C ASN A 81 -18.85 12.79 4.81
N PRO A 82 -18.19 12.06 5.72
CA PRO A 82 -16.89 11.43 5.46
C PRO A 82 -16.87 10.49 4.24
N LEU A 83 -17.98 9.76 3.98
CA LEU A 83 -18.08 8.89 2.80
C LEU A 83 -18.16 9.71 1.49
N ASN A 84 -18.82 10.87 1.52
CA ASN A 84 -18.88 11.75 0.35
C ASN A 84 -17.52 12.40 0.09
N LEU A 85 -16.80 12.79 1.15
CA LEU A 85 -15.44 13.31 1.04
C LEU A 85 -14.49 12.25 0.43
N ILE A 86 -14.57 11.00 0.87
CA ILE A 86 -13.80 9.91 0.27
C ILE A 86 -14.10 9.78 -1.22
N LYS A 87 -15.37 9.71 -1.61
CA LYS A 87 -15.77 9.59 -3.02
C LYS A 87 -15.24 10.75 -3.86
N LYS A 88 -15.34 11.96 -3.34
CA LYS A 88 -14.84 13.18 -3.97
C LYS A 88 -13.33 13.13 -4.15
N LEU A 89 -12.59 12.80 -3.10
CA LEU A 89 -11.13 12.66 -3.16
C LEU A 89 -10.70 11.59 -4.16
N LEU A 90 -11.39 10.47 -4.23
CA LEU A 90 -11.12 9.42 -5.23
C LEU A 90 -11.32 9.92 -6.67
N ILE A 91 -12.32 10.76 -6.91
CA ILE A 91 -12.58 11.33 -8.23
C ILE A 91 -11.53 12.39 -8.58
N LEU A 92 -11.31 13.36 -7.68
CA LEU A 92 -10.36 14.46 -7.89
C LEU A 92 -8.93 13.96 -8.07
N ASN A 93 -8.54 12.90 -7.34
CA ASN A 93 -7.21 12.33 -7.46
C ASN A 93 -6.92 11.67 -8.80
N LYS A 94 -7.94 11.14 -9.48
CA LYS A 94 -7.77 10.62 -10.85
C LYS A 94 -7.39 11.73 -11.85
N GLU A 95 -7.79 12.96 -11.59
CA GLU A 95 -7.55 14.10 -12.49
C GLU A 95 -6.33 14.94 -12.09
N ASN A 96 -6.08 15.14 -10.80
CA ASN A 96 -5.09 16.10 -10.28
C ASN A 96 -3.71 15.51 -9.96
N ILE A 97 -3.53 14.18 -9.98
CA ILE A 97 -2.23 13.52 -9.67
C ILE A 97 -1.15 13.81 -10.73
N LYS A 98 -1.52 14.36 -11.88
CA LYS A 98 -0.57 14.68 -12.97
C LYS A 98 0.53 15.69 -12.60
N GLY A 99 0.53 16.26 -11.40
CA GLY A 99 1.45 17.32 -10.98
C GLY A 99 2.61 16.89 -10.08
N ILE A 100 2.59 15.69 -9.49
CA ILE A 100 3.68 15.21 -8.63
C ILE A 100 4.22 13.92 -9.24
N GLN A 101 5.40 14.04 -9.81
CA GLN A 101 6.07 12.98 -10.55
C GLN A 101 6.23 11.72 -9.68
N ASP A 102 5.88 10.56 -10.23
CA ASP A 102 6.05 9.24 -9.62
C ASP A 102 5.32 9.03 -8.27
N SER A 103 4.21 9.72 -8.04
CA SER A 103 3.40 9.56 -6.83
C SER A 103 1.95 9.25 -7.18
N ASN A 104 1.36 8.26 -6.50
CA ASN A 104 -0.02 7.86 -6.68
C ASN A 104 -0.72 7.67 -5.34
N ILE A 105 -2.01 8.01 -5.27
CA ILE A 105 -2.82 7.61 -4.13
C ILE A 105 -3.22 6.15 -4.34
N GLU A 106 -2.90 5.35 -3.35
CA GLU A 106 -3.20 3.93 -3.36
C GLU A 106 -4.58 3.65 -2.76
N ASN A 107 -4.87 4.29 -1.62
CA ASN A 107 -6.12 4.04 -0.92
C ASN A 107 -6.62 5.26 -0.12
N ILE A 108 -7.94 5.39 -0.02
CA ILE A 108 -8.63 6.36 0.83
C ILE A 108 -9.77 5.62 1.51
N THR A 109 -9.69 5.42 2.82
CA THR A 109 -10.68 4.64 3.58
C THR A 109 -10.99 5.26 4.93
N LEU A 110 -12.15 4.90 5.47
CA LEU A 110 -12.45 5.21 6.88
C LEU A 110 -11.60 4.34 7.79
N VAL A 111 -11.09 4.94 8.86
CA VAL A 111 -10.45 4.20 9.95
C VAL A 111 -11.50 3.37 10.66
N LYS A 112 -11.21 2.07 10.88
CA LYS A 112 -12.15 1.16 11.56
C LYS A 112 -12.57 1.73 12.91
N SER A 113 -13.88 1.67 13.18
CA SER A 113 -14.52 2.13 14.43
C SER A 113 -14.49 3.64 14.69
N THR A 114 -14.05 4.47 13.74
CA THR A 114 -14.00 5.93 13.85
C THR A 114 -14.57 6.58 12.60
N PRO A 115 -15.87 6.87 12.56
CA PRO A 115 -16.54 7.28 11.32
C PRO A 115 -16.14 8.67 10.81
N ASN A 116 -15.40 9.46 11.58
CA ASN A 116 -14.90 10.79 11.22
C ASN A 116 -13.43 10.80 10.80
N LEU A 117 -12.70 9.69 10.95
CA LEU A 117 -11.30 9.59 10.56
C LEU A 117 -11.15 8.91 9.20
N ILE A 118 -10.43 9.56 8.30
CA ILE A 118 -10.12 9.07 6.95
C ILE A 118 -8.62 8.84 6.87
N GLU A 119 -8.22 7.61 6.55
CA GLU A 119 -6.84 7.27 6.24
C GLU A 119 -6.60 7.43 4.74
N LEU A 120 -5.54 8.16 4.41
CA LEU A 120 -5.00 8.35 3.07
C LEU A 120 -3.69 7.58 2.97
N SER A 121 -3.52 6.73 1.98
CA SER A 121 -2.22 6.13 1.65
C SER A 121 -1.79 6.49 0.24
N ALA A 122 -0.54 6.85 0.10
CA ALA A 122 0.10 7.19 -1.17
C ALA A 122 1.39 6.40 -1.35
N THR A 123 1.64 5.98 -2.58
CA THR A 123 2.89 5.35 -3.00
C THR A 123 3.69 6.30 -3.88
N SER A 124 5.00 6.33 -3.67
CA SER A 124 5.92 7.20 -4.43
C SER A 124 7.31 6.60 -4.54
N ALA A 125 8.05 6.97 -5.58
CA ALA A 125 9.46 6.66 -5.72
C ALA A 125 10.35 7.42 -4.70
N SER A 126 9.82 8.49 -4.09
CA SER A 126 10.49 9.29 -3.06
C SER A 126 9.54 9.54 -1.89
N ASN A 127 10.03 9.36 -0.67
CA ASN A 127 9.27 9.68 0.54
C ASN A 127 8.81 11.15 0.56
N GLU A 128 9.68 12.06 0.12
CA GLU A 128 9.37 13.49 0.05
C GLU A 128 8.20 13.79 -0.90
N ASN A 129 8.17 13.16 -2.07
CA ASN A 129 7.09 13.35 -3.04
C ASN A 129 5.76 12.76 -2.52
N GLY A 130 5.81 11.61 -1.84
CA GLY A 130 4.63 11.05 -1.18
C GLY A 130 4.06 11.98 -0.11
N ILE A 131 4.91 12.57 0.74
CA ILE A 131 4.53 13.55 1.76
C ILE A 131 3.94 14.81 1.10
N LYS A 132 4.58 15.33 0.07
CA LYS A 132 4.07 16.52 -0.68
C LYS A 132 2.68 16.26 -1.25
N LEU A 133 2.45 15.06 -1.82
CA LEU A 133 1.15 14.69 -2.36
C LEU A 133 0.07 14.68 -1.27
N LEU A 134 0.32 14.01 -0.14
CA LEU A 134 -0.64 13.96 0.95
C LEU A 134 -0.89 15.34 1.57
N ASN A 135 0.16 16.14 1.78
CA ASN A 135 0.03 17.51 2.30
C ASN A 135 -0.80 18.40 1.37
N LYS A 136 -0.65 18.26 0.06
CA LYS A 136 -1.48 18.99 -0.90
C LYS A 136 -2.96 18.64 -0.74
N ILE A 137 -3.28 17.35 -0.67
CA ILE A 137 -4.67 16.88 -0.51
C ILE A 137 -5.25 17.41 0.82
N VAL A 138 -4.48 17.32 1.90
CA VAL A 138 -4.92 17.81 3.20
C VAL A 138 -5.16 19.34 3.16
N ALA A 139 -4.29 20.08 2.47
CA ALA A 139 -4.46 21.53 2.30
C ALA A 139 -5.72 21.87 1.50
N ASP A 140 -5.96 21.16 0.38
CA ASP A 140 -7.14 21.37 -0.46
C ASP A 140 -8.44 21.09 0.33
N VAL A 141 -8.48 19.98 1.10
CA VAL A 141 -9.63 19.67 1.98
C VAL A 141 -9.84 20.72 3.05
N LYS A 142 -8.75 21.19 3.68
CA LYS A 142 -8.83 22.21 4.70
C LYS A 142 -9.35 23.55 4.18
N GLU A 143 -8.88 23.98 3.02
CA GLU A 143 -9.34 25.23 2.37
C GLU A 143 -10.84 25.15 2.04
N GLU A 144 -11.30 24.03 1.48
CA GLU A 144 -12.71 23.84 1.20
C GLU A 144 -13.57 23.83 2.46
N HIS A 145 -13.13 23.15 3.52
CA HIS A 145 -13.87 23.15 4.78
C HIS A 145 -13.94 24.54 5.42
N LEU A 146 -12.86 25.32 5.36
CA LEU A 146 -12.86 26.70 5.82
C LEU A 146 -13.88 27.55 5.04
N SER A 147 -13.89 27.43 3.73
CA SER A 147 -14.89 28.14 2.88
C SER A 147 -16.33 27.77 3.25
N LYS A 148 -16.61 26.50 3.53
CA LYS A 148 -17.93 26.07 4.01
C LYS A 148 -18.27 26.69 5.36
N ILE A 149 -17.34 26.69 6.32
CA ILE A 149 -17.54 27.29 7.64
C ILE A 149 -17.84 28.78 7.54
N ASP A 150 -17.10 29.51 6.69
CA ASP A 150 -17.32 30.95 6.52
C ASP A 150 -18.67 31.25 5.86
N SER A 151 -19.10 30.39 4.92
CA SER A 151 -20.45 30.47 4.34
C SER A 151 -21.55 30.26 5.38
N TYR A 152 -21.38 29.33 6.31
CA TYR A 152 -22.34 29.13 7.42
C TYR A 152 -22.36 30.32 8.39
N LYS A 153 -21.20 30.91 8.71
CA LYS A 153 -21.14 32.10 9.58
C LYS A 153 -21.83 33.34 9.01
N SER A 154 -21.84 33.47 7.67
CA SER A 154 -22.47 34.62 7.01
C SER A 154 -24.00 34.50 6.94
N LEU A 155 -24.56 33.34 7.29
CA LEU A 155 -26.02 33.08 7.29
C LEU A 155 -26.66 33.25 8.68
N ILE A 156 -25.87 33.50 9.72
CA ILE A 156 -26.27 33.73 11.11
C ILE A 156 -26.14 35.20 11.45
#